data_30e3fa87af47409928522802bfdbae05
#
_entry.id   30e3fa87af47409928522802bfdbae05
#
_cell.length_a   1.000
_cell.length_b   1.000
_cell.length_c   1.000
_cell.angle_alpha   90.00
_cell.angle_beta   90.00
_cell.angle_gamma   90.00
#
_symmetry.space_group_name_H-M   'P 1'
#
loop_
_entity.id
_entity.type
_entity.pdbx_description
1 polymer ?
#
loop_
_entity_poly.entity_id
_entity_poly.type
_entity_poly.pdbx_seq_one_letter_code
_entity_poly.pdbx_strand_id
1 'polypeptide(L)'
;MTYSKLSMDVFDAVTRAIESNLNIFSSRGFRYIGVSPETSQPDRPRIRFQFENDKTRMRLWVTFSPAQNGLNGGFVVFFMASNGGRLNLNDYLRLHGYVAEALLFSFKENIPSFDKYLDAFLSMLNRVFSNQLKPILAGTTWESTPIHWQGYK
;
A
#
# COMPACT_ATOMS: atom_id res chain seq x y z
N MET A 1 -3.96 -13.43 18.52
CA MET A 1 -4.88 -12.27 18.44
C MET A 1 -6.11 -12.65 17.65
N THR A 2 -7.28 -12.31 18.17
CA THR A 2 -8.55 -12.54 17.48
C THR A 2 -9.02 -11.22 16.87
N TYR A 3 -9.24 -11.21 15.56
CA TYR A 3 -9.79 -10.04 14.88
C TYR A 3 -11.30 -9.99 15.08
N SER A 4 -11.86 -8.78 15.19
CA SER A 4 -13.30 -8.62 15.22
C SER A 4 -13.90 -9.05 13.88
N LYS A 5 -15.19 -9.42 13.88
CA LYS A 5 -15.90 -9.77 12.65
C LYS A 5 -15.85 -8.63 11.63
N LEU A 6 -16.01 -7.38 12.08
CA LEU A 6 -15.95 -6.21 11.20
C LEU A 6 -14.59 -6.09 10.52
N SER A 7 -13.49 -6.29 11.27
CA SER A 7 -12.14 -6.25 10.70
C SER A 7 -11.94 -7.36 9.68
N MET A 8 -12.46 -8.57 9.94
CA MET A 8 -12.37 -9.68 8.98
C MET A 8 -13.11 -9.39 7.69
N ASP A 9 -14.32 -8.81 7.77
CA ASP A 9 -15.08 -8.43 6.58
C ASP A 9 -14.35 -7.39 5.74
N VAL A 10 -13.71 -6.42 6.40
CA VAL A 10 -12.93 -5.38 5.73
C VAL A 10 -11.68 -5.99 5.10
N PHE A 11 -10.98 -6.88 5.79
CA PHE A 11 -9.81 -7.58 5.24
C PHE A 11 -10.18 -8.39 4.00
N ASP A 12 -11.33 -9.10 4.04
CA ASP A 12 -11.81 -9.87 2.89
C ASP A 12 -12.12 -8.97 1.71
N ALA A 13 -12.74 -7.81 1.96
CA ALA A 13 -13.04 -6.84 0.90
C ALA A 13 -11.77 -6.31 0.24
N VAL A 14 -10.75 -5.96 1.05
CA VAL A 14 -9.47 -5.50 0.54
C VAL A 14 -8.77 -6.59 -0.26
N THR A 15 -8.76 -7.81 0.26
CA THR A 15 -8.12 -8.95 -0.42
C THR A 15 -8.76 -9.19 -1.78
N ARG A 16 -10.10 -9.21 -1.85
CA ARG A 16 -10.81 -9.38 -3.12
C ARG A 16 -10.49 -8.24 -4.10
N ALA A 17 -10.46 -7.01 -3.61
CA ALA A 17 -10.18 -5.85 -4.46
C ALA A 17 -8.75 -5.92 -5.04
N ILE A 18 -7.76 -6.23 -4.22
CA ILE A 18 -6.37 -6.37 -4.67
C ILE A 18 -6.25 -7.52 -5.67
N GLU A 19 -6.79 -8.70 -5.31
CA GLU A 19 -6.65 -9.90 -6.16
C GLU A 19 -7.45 -9.81 -7.45
N SER A 20 -8.46 -8.96 -7.50
CA SER A 20 -9.21 -8.68 -8.73
C SER A 20 -8.54 -7.63 -9.61
N ASN A 21 -7.50 -6.96 -9.11
CA ASN A 21 -6.81 -5.87 -9.82
C ASN A 21 -5.30 -6.10 -9.89
N LEU A 22 -4.87 -7.35 -9.94
CA LEU A 22 -3.45 -7.70 -9.99
C LEU A 22 -2.74 -7.14 -11.22
N ASN A 23 -3.48 -6.81 -12.28
CA ASN A 23 -2.92 -6.22 -13.49
C ASN A 23 -2.30 -4.83 -13.23
N ILE A 24 -2.74 -4.11 -12.20
CA ILE A 24 -2.07 -2.86 -11.79
C ILE A 24 -0.60 -3.11 -11.48
N PHE A 25 -0.31 -4.26 -10.89
CA PHE A 25 1.05 -4.64 -10.50
C PHE A 25 1.75 -5.46 -11.59
N SER A 26 1.06 -6.46 -12.15
CA SER A 26 1.67 -7.39 -13.11
C SER A 26 2.03 -6.70 -14.43
N SER A 27 1.26 -5.70 -14.86
CA SER A 27 1.59 -4.93 -16.06
C SER A 27 2.90 -4.17 -15.95
N ARG A 28 3.41 -4.01 -14.73
CA ARG A 28 4.69 -3.34 -14.44
C ARG A 28 5.76 -4.32 -13.95
N GLY A 29 5.52 -5.61 -14.12
CA GLY A 29 6.48 -6.67 -13.84
C GLY A 29 6.45 -7.21 -12.42
N PHE A 30 5.47 -6.82 -11.60
CA PHE A 30 5.37 -7.30 -10.22
C PHE A 30 4.50 -8.55 -10.15
N ARG A 31 5.11 -9.64 -9.68
CA ARG A 31 4.45 -10.91 -9.47
C ARG A 31 3.87 -10.98 -8.06
N TYR A 32 2.62 -11.35 -7.94
CA TYR A 32 1.96 -11.49 -6.64
C TYR A 32 2.48 -12.72 -5.90
N ILE A 33 2.99 -12.52 -4.67
CA ILE A 33 3.50 -13.61 -3.82
C ILE A 33 2.38 -14.14 -2.94
N GLY A 34 1.58 -13.26 -2.34
CA GLY A 34 0.50 -13.65 -1.47
C GLY A 34 0.18 -12.60 -0.43
N VAL A 35 -0.81 -12.90 0.41
CA VAL A 35 -1.24 -12.04 1.50
C VAL A 35 -1.05 -12.78 2.82
N SER A 36 -0.63 -12.06 3.86
CA SER A 36 -0.44 -12.62 5.19
C SER A 36 -0.75 -11.57 6.26
N PRO A 37 -1.14 -12.02 7.48
CA PRO A 37 -1.24 -11.09 8.60
C PRO A 37 0.11 -10.46 8.90
N GLU A 38 0.10 -9.18 9.24
CA GLU A 38 1.29 -8.49 9.73
C GLU A 38 1.12 -8.32 11.23
N THR A 39 1.99 -8.95 12.02
CA THR A 39 1.79 -9.15 13.45
C THR A 39 2.77 -8.38 14.33
N SER A 40 3.57 -7.49 13.76
CA SER A 40 4.55 -6.72 14.54
C SER A 40 3.90 -5.79 15.57
N GLN A 41 2.63 -5.43 15.38
CA GLN A 41 1.84 -4.63 16.33
C GLN A 41 0.56 -5.37 16.68
N PRO A 42 0.56 -6.17 17.77
CA PRO A 42 -0.60 -7.01 18.11
C PRO A 42 -1.89 -6.23 18.33
N ASP A 43 -1.81 -4.98 18.80
CA ASP A 43 -2.98 -4.15 19.08
C ASP A 43 -3.57 -3.52 17.81
N ARG A 44 -2.89 -3.67 16.67
CA ARG A 44 -3.31 -3.07 15.40
C ARG A 44 -3.28 -4.11 14.30
N PRO A 45 -4.42 -4.80 14.07
CA PRO A 45 -4.48 -5.84 13.04
C PRO A 45 -4.24 -5.23 11.66
N ARG A 46 -3.36 -5.88 10.88
CA ARG A 46 -3.00 -5.47 9.53
C ARG A 46 -2.80 -6.69 8.67
N ILE A 47 -2.98 -6.51 7.36
CA ILE A 47 -2.62 -7.54 6.38
C ILE A 47 -1.66 -6.92 5.36
N ARG A 48 -0.77 -7.75 4.85
CA ARG A 48 0.27 -7.35 3.91
C ARG A 48 0.19 -8.17 2.65
N PHE A 49 0.09 -7.48 1.53
CA PHE A 49 0.18 -8.07 0.19
C PHE A 49 1.61 -7.90 -0.31
N GLN A 50 2.22 -8.99 -0.77
CA GLN A 50 3.62 -8.99 -1.18
C GLN A 50 3.74 -9.26 -2.67
N PHE A 51 4.63 -8.50 -3.31
CA PHE A 51 4.91 -8.61 -4.75
C PHE A 51 6.42 -8.54 -4.95
N GLU A 52 6.90 -9.20 -6.01
CA GLU A 52 8.29 -9.12 -6.42
C GLU A 52 8.40 -8.87 -7.92
N ASN A 53 9.37 -8.04 -8.30
CA ASN A 53 9.74 -7.85 -9.70
C ASN A 53 10.99 -8.66 -9.97
N ASP A 54 10.86 -9.73 -10.76
CA ASP A 54 11.96 -10.65 -11.03
C ASP A 54 13.04 -10.00 -11.90
N LYS A 55 12.70 -8.99 -12.69
CA LYS A 55 13.62 -8.30 -13.57
C LYS A 55 14.47 -7.26 -12.83
N THR A 56 13.83 -6.42 -12.03
CA THR A 56 14.52 -5.35 -11.29
C THR A 56 14.96 -5.78 -9.89
N ARG A 57 14.50 -6.94 -9.43
CA ARG A 57 14.69 -7.45 -8.05
C ARG A 57 14.05 -6.57 -6.98
N MET A 58 13.16 -5.69 -7.38
CA MET A 58 12.43 -4.82 -6.47
C MET A 58 11.32 -5.60 -5.76
N ARG A 59 11.11 -5.32 -4.47
CA ARG A 59 9.99 -5.86 -3.71
C ARG A 59 8.99 -4.74 -3.46
N LEU A 60 7.72 -5.12 -3.40
CA LEU A 60 6.62 -4.20 -3.14
C LEU A 60 5.72 -4.80 -2.07
N TRP A 61 5.46 -4.03 -1.01
CA TRP A 61 4.55 -4.40 0.05
C TRP A 61 3.39 -3.41 0.07
N VAL A 62 2.17 -3.92 0.06
CA VAL A 62 0.96 -3.12 0.26
C VAL A 62 0.34 -3.61 1.56
N THR A 63 0.38 -2.77 2.60
CA THR A 63 -0.13 -3.13 3.93
C THR A 63 -1.40 -2.33 4.21
N PHE A 64 -2.43 -3.00 4.67
CA PHE A 64 -3.71 -2.38 5.01
C PHE A 64 -4.01 -2.53 6.49
N SER A 65 -4.51 -1.45 7.10
CA SER A 65 -5.02 -1.41 8.48
C SER A 65 -6.42 -0.82 8.49
N PRO A 66 -7.39 -1.44 9.17
CA PRO A 66 -8.71 -0.80 9.32
C PRO A 66 -8.66 0.34 10.33
N ALA A 67 -9.60 1.28 10.21
CA ALA A 67 -9.80 2.29 11.24
C ALA A 67 -10.40 1.64 12.49
N GLN A 68 -9.82 1.90 13.67
CA GLN A 68 -10.33 1.34 14.92
C GLN A 68 -9.78 2.11 16.12
N ASN A 69 -10.56 2.18 17.18
CA ASN A 69 -10.13 2.71 18.49
C ASN A 69 -9.45 4.09 18.38
N GLY A 70 -10.02 4.98 17.54
CA GLY A 70 -9.47 6.32 17.32
C GLY A 70 -8.25 6.38 16.42
N LEU A 71 -7.75 5.23 15.94
CA LEU A 71 -6.64 5.17 15.00
C LEU A 71 -7.17 5.22 13.56
N ASN A 72 -6.45 5.95 12.70
CA ASN A 72 -6.77 5.99 11.28
C ASN A 72 -6.53 4.63 10.64
N GLY A 73 -7.43 4.25 9.72
CA GLY A 73 -7.18 3.14 8.81
C GLY A 73 -6.47 3.63 7.55
N GLY A 74 -6.04 2.70 6.72
CA GLY A 74 -5.46 3.04 5.42
C GLY A 74 -4.43 2.07 4.93
N PHE A 75 -3.66 2.54 3.94
CA PHE A 75 -2.65 1.76 3.26
C PHE A 75 -1.26 2.34 3.47
N VAL A 76 -0.28 1.45 3.52
CA VAL A 76 1.14 1.80 3.38
C VAL A 76 1.66 1.01 2.19
N VAL A 77 2.21 1.71 1.20
CA VAL A 77 2.80 1.10 0.01
C VAL A 77 4.30 1.33 0.07
N PHE A 78 5.06 0.25 0.09
CA PHE A 78 6.48 0.29 0.37
C PHE A 78 7.25 -0.46 -0.71
N PHE A 79 8.22 0.22 -1.31
CA PHE A 79 9.13 -0.40 -2.27
C PHE A 79 10.51 -0.57 -1.65
N MET A 80 11.15 -1.70 -1.97
CA MET A 80 12.53 -1.97 -1.56
C MET A 80 13.34 -2.34 -2.78
N ALA A 81 14.39 -1.56 -3.04
CA ALA A 81 15.32 -1.87 -4.11
C ALA A 81 16.25 -3.02 -3.72
N SER A 82 16.86 -3.68 -4.70
CA SER A 82 17.78 -4.78 -4.46
C SER A 82 19.01 -4.37 -3.64
N ASN A 83 19.40 -3.09 -3.70
CA ASN A 83 20.54 -2.57 -2.93
C ASN A 83 20.16 -2.12 -1.51
N GLY A 84 18.90 -2.37 -1.08
CA GLY A 84 18.42 -1.98 0.25
C GLY A 84 17.79 -0.59 0.31
N GLY A 85 17.75 0.14 -0.79
CA GLY A 85 17.04 1.42 -0.85
C GLY A 85 15.56 1.23 -0.57
N ARG A 86 14.94 2.19 0.15
CA ARG A 86 13.53 2.12 0.56
C ARG A 86 12.76 3.33 0.10
N LEU A 87 11.53 3.11 -0.35
CA LEU A 87 10.64 4.17 -0.76
C LEU A 87 9.25 3.91 -0.18
N ASN A 88 8.78 4.82 0.68
CA ASN A 88 7.40 4.84 1.12
C ASN A 88 6.61 5.73 0.16
N LEU A 89 5.61 5.16 -0.50
CA LEU A 89 4.90 5.88 -1.56
C LEU A 89 4.18 7.11 -1.05
N ASN A 90 3.54 7.04 0.11
CA ASN A 90 2.86 8.19 0.70
C ASN A 90 3.84 9.37 0.93
N ASP A 91 4.99 9.06 1.52
CA ASP A 91 6.02 10.09 1.77
C ASP A 91 6.58 10.64 0.46
N TYR A 92 6.84 9.76 -0.51
CA TYR A 92 7.30 10.18 -1.83
C TYR A 92 6.33 11.18 -2.47
N LEU A 93 5.04 10.87 -2.45
CA LEU A 93 4.02 11.73 -3.04
C LEU A 93 3.95 13.09 -2.32
N ARG A 94 4.05 13.09 -0.99
CA ARG A 94 4.06 14.33 -0.21
C ARG A 94 5.29 15.18 -0.51
N LEU A 95 6.46 14.56 -0.60
CA LEU A 95 7.72 15.26 -0.89
C LEU A 95 7.70 15.90 -2.27
N HIS A 96 6.98 15.32 -3.22
CA HIS A 96 6.87 15.84 -4.59
C HIS A 96 5.63 16.68 -4.82
N GLY A 97 4.87 17.02 -3.76
CA GLY A 97 3.71 17.91 -3.86
C GLY A 97 2.42 17.27 -4.34
N TYR A 98 2.36 15.95 -4.44
CA TYR A 98 1.16 15.22 -4.85
C TYR A 98 0.25 14.95 -3.66
N VAL A 99 -0.28 16.02 -3.06
CA VAL A 99 -1.03 15.94 -1.80
C VAL A 99 -2.38 15.24 -1.98
N ALA A 100 -3.05 15.47 -3.10
CA ALA A 100 -4.36 14.85 -3.36
C ALA A 100 -4.25 13.32 -3.38
N GLU A 101 -3.22 12.79 -4.02
CA GLU A 101 -2.95 11.35 -4.07
C GLU A 101 -2.57 10.83 -2.69
N ALA A 102 -1.73 11.56 -1.97
CA ALA A 102 -1.28 11.17 -0.63
C ALA A 102 -2.45 11.06 0.36
N LEU A 103 -3.48 11.89 0.22
CA LEU A 103 -4.64 11.87 1.12
C LEU A 103 -5.45 10.57 1.04
N LEU A 104 -5.36 9.84 -0.07
CA LEU A 104 -6.07 8.57 -0.23
C LEU A 104 -5.46 7.42 0.57
N PHE A 105 -4.29 7.61 1.18
CA PHE A 105 -3.62 6.54 1.92
C PHE A 105 -4.20 6.32 3.32
N SER A 106 -5.01 7.25 3.84
CA SER A 106 -5.59 7.10 5.18
C SER A 106 -7.04 7.55 5.21
N PHE A 107 -7.78 7.01 6.18
CA PHE A 107 -9.16 7.43 6.48
C PHE A 107 -9.37 7.36 7.99
N LYS A 108 -10.22 8.25 8.52
CA LYS A 108 -10.38 8.39 9.98
C LYS A 108 -11.47 7.51 10.56
N GLU A 109 -12.48 7.17 9.77
CA GLU A 109 -13.66 6.44 10.23
C GLU A 109 -14.03 5.37 9.21
N ASN A 110 -14.87 4.42 9.63
CA ASN A 110 -15.44 3.45 8.70
C ASN A 110 -16.25 4.19 7.65
N ILE A 111 -15.83 4.06 6.40
CA ILE A 111 -16.45 4.75 5.27
C ILE A 111 -17.69 3.95 4.86
N PRO A 112 -18.89 4.59 4.79
CA PRO A 112 -20.10 3.87 4.39
C PRO A 112 -19.99 3.19 3.04
N SER A 113 -19.17 3.73 2.13
CA SER A 113 -18.92 3.17 0.80
C SER A 113 -17.47 2.72 0.70
N PHE A 114 -17.10 1.72 1.48
CA PHE A 114 -15.71 1.25 1.50
C PHE A 114 -15.25 0.75 0.13
N ASP A 115 -16.13 0.09 -0.64
CA ASP A 115 -15.79 -0.37 -1.99
C ASP A 115 -15.43 0.81 -2.90
N LYS A 116 -16.11 1.94 -2.79
CA LYS A 116 -15.78 3.15 -3.55
C LYS A 116 -14.41 3.70 -3.15
N TYR A 117 -14.09 3.66 -1.87
CA TYR A 117 -12.77 4.07 -1.39
C TYR A 117 -11.68 3.18 -2.00
N LEU A 118 -11.88 1.85 -1.98
CA LEU A 118 -10.92 0.91 -2.56
C LEU A 118 -10.72 1.16 -4.05
N ASP A 119 -11.82 1.40 -4.79
CA ASP A 119 -11.73 1.71 -6.22
C ASP A 119 -10.93 2.99 -6.45
N ALA A 120 -11.19 4.02 -5.66
CA ALA A 120 -10.47 5.29 -5.77
C ALA A 120 -8.97 5.11 -5.45
N PHE A 121 -8.65 4.33 -4.42
CA PHE A 121 -7.26 4.06 -4.03
C PHE A 121 -6.53 3.29 -5.13
N LEU A 122 -7.14 2.22 -5.63
CA LEU A 122 -6.52 1.40 -6.69
C LEU A 122 -6.37 2.17 -8.00
N SER A 123 -7.35 2.99 -8.35
CA SER A 123 -7.25 3.87 -9.52
C SER A 123 -6.12 4.88 -9.37
N MET A 124 -5.96 5.42 -8.18
CA MET A 124 -4.86 6.34 -7.87
C MET A 124 -3.51 5.62 -8.01
N LEU A 125 -3.38 4.40 -7.47
CA LEU A 125 -2.15 3.62 -7.62
C LEU A 125 -1.82 3.41 -9.09
N ASN A 126 -2.81 3.04 -9.90
CA ASN A 126 -2.61 2.80 -11.32
C ASN A 126 -2.08 4.06 -12.02
N ARG A 127 -2.63 5.23 -11.72
CA ARG A 127 -2.16 6.50 -12.29
C ARG A 127 -0.75 6.84 -11.84
N VAL A 128 -0.47 6.72 -10.54
CA VAL A 128 0.84 7.03 -9.96
C VAL A 128 1.91 6.11 -10.55
N PHE A 129 1.62 4.81 -10.67
CA PHE A 129 2.55 3.85 -11.26
C PHE A 129 2.85 4.16 -12.73
N SER A 130 1.88 4.69 -13.46
CA SER A 130 2.05 5.03 -14.88
C SER A 130 2.76 6.35 -15.11
N ASN A 131 2.71 7.26 -14.15
CA ASN A 131 3.21 8.63 -14.30
C ASN A 131 4.40 8.91 -13.39
N GLN A 132 4.13 9.20 -12.11
CA GLN A 132 5.15 9.67 -11.17
C GLN A 132 6.23 8.62 -10.87
N LEU A 133 5.85 7.35 -10.79
CA LEU A 133 6.77 6.27 -10.46
C LEU A 133 7.32 5.53 -11.67
N LYS A 134 6.94 5.91 -12.88
CA LYS A 134 7.35 5.17 -14.08
C LYS A 134 8.86 4.92 -14.18
N PRO A 135 9.74 5.91 -13.98
CA PRO A 135 11.19 5.68 -14.04
C PRO A 135 11.69 4.76 -12.91
N ILE A 136 11.11 4.89 -11.71
CA ILE A 136 11.50 4.08 -10.56
C ILE A 136 11.11 2.62 -10.79
N LEU A 137 9.89 2.37 -11.25
CA LEU A 137 9.40 1.01 -11.50
C LEU A 137 10.13 0.35 -12.67
N ALA A 138 10.60 1.14 -13.63
CA ALA A 138 11.42 0.63 -14.72
C ALA A 138 12.87 0.34 -14.33
N GLY A 139 13.26 0.74 -13.11
CA GLY A 139 14.62 0.53 -12.62
C GLY A 139 15.66 1.50 -13.17
N THR A 140 15.22 2.59 -13.85
CA THR A 140 16.13 3.57 -14.45
C THR A 140 16.61 4.62 -13.46
N THR A 141 15.81 4.91 -12.44
CA THR A 141 16.19 5.83 -11.36
C THR A 141 15.69 5.27 -10.02
N TRP A 142 16.25 5.77 -8.94
CA TRP A 142 15.78 5.44 -7.60
C TRP A 142 15.83 6.66 -6.70
N GLU A 143 14.81 6.81 -5.86
CA GLU A 143 14.78 7.84 -4.84
C GLU A 143 14.31 7.22 -3.54
N SER A 144 15.21 7.14 -2.55
CA SER A 144 14.85 6.65 -1.21
C SER A 144 14.15 7.74 -0.43
N THR A 145 13.13 7.34 0.35
CA THR A 145 12.49 8.26 1.28
C THR A 145 13.11 8.10 2.67
N PRO A 146 13.19 9.18 3.45
CA PRO A 146 13.65 9.07 4.84
C PRO A 146 12.71 8.20 5.65
N ILE A 147 13.25 7.51 6.67
CA ILE A 147 12.44 6.73 7.58
C ILE A 147 12.02 7.63 8.74
N HIS A 148 10.73 7.90 8.84
CA HIS A 148 10.15 8.73 9.90
C HIS A 148 9.22 7.87 10.76
N TRP A 149 9.76 7.23 11.77
CA TRP A 149 8.99 6.33 12.62
C TRP A 149 7.77 6.99 13.24
N GLN A 150 7.86 8.27 13.56
CA GLN A 150 6.77 9.02 14.16
C GLN A 150 5.61 9.27 13.19
N GLY A 151 5.89 9.32 11.90
CA GLY A 151 4.87 9.52 10.87
C GLY A 151 4.00 8.31 10.60
N TYR A 152 4.37 7.15 11.12
CA TYR A 152 3.68 5.88 10.85
C TYR A 152 2.87 5.36 12.03
N LYS A 153 2.67 6.19 13.00
CA LYS A 153 1.87 5.83 14.17
C LYS A 153 0.39 5.96 13.89
#